data_560db290b39c5dd1b6ad5823f1147920
#
_entry.id   560db290b39c5dd1b6ad5823f1147920
#
_cell.length_a   1.000
_cell.length_b   1.000
_cell.length_c   1.000
_cell.angle_alpha   90.00
_cell.angle_beta   90.00
_cell.angle_gamma   90.00
#
_symmetry.space_group_name_H-M   'P 1'
#
loop_
_entity.id
_entity.type
_entity.pdbx_description
1 polymer ?
#
loop_
_entity_poly.entity_id
_entity_poly.type
_entity_poly.pdbx_seq_one_letter_code
_entity_poly.pdbx_strand_id
1 'polypeptide(L)'
;EKIGELYGEDGPNKLISILNEYLGDMSKAILKNNGTIDKYEGDAIVSMFGAPDPNNLYTPNQWAYYSIESAIRMKQTEEEFNKSHYFPNEPEKSTIPNPLYTRIGLNSGDAFVGLMGSQTDYFNKLNYTMIGDSVNLASRLEGVNKFYKTWILCSDTTWDLANSGQNEDKILARKLDKVRVYGKSLPIQLYNIIGLKNEVSSEEFEKIDIFNAAYAKYLERDFVKAGKLFVQANSVKGGDETSLIFAERCKLYLEKGIPENWDGIINLTSK
;
A
#
# COMPACT_ATOMS: atom_id res chain seq x y z
N GLU A 1 -8.30 21.41 -4.96
CA GLU A 1 -7.89 22.72 -5.51
C GLU A 1 -7.69 22.65 -7.03
N LYS A 2 -6.79 21.81 -7.57
CA LYS A 2 -6.49 21.77 -9.02
C LYS A 2 -7.67 21.40 -9.94
N ILE A 3 -8.62 20.59 -9.49
CA ILE A 3 -9.85 20.29 -10.26
C ILE A 3 -10.76 21.51 -10.30
N GLY A 4 -10.84 22.27 -9.21
CA GLY A 4 -11.56 23.54 -9.19
C GLY A 4 -10.98 24.57 -10.16
N GLU A 5 -9.64 24.61 -10.27
CA GLU A 5 -8.97 25.48 -11.25
C GLU A 5 -9.26 25.06 -12.69
N LEU A 6 -9.35 23.74 -12.95
CA LEU A 6 -9.63 23.22 -14.30
C LEU A 6 -11.06 23.51 -14.78
N TYR A 7 -12.04 23.49 -13.88
CA TYR A 7 -13.47 23.57 -14.22
C TYR A 7 -14.16 24.85 -13.72
N GLY A 8 -13.47 25.76 -13.03
CA GLY A 8 -14.07 27.02 -12.52
C GLY A 8 -15.27 26.75 -11.61
N GLU A 9 -16.41 27.41 -11.88
CA GLU A 9 -17.62 27.29 -11.05
C GLU A 9 -18.23 25.89 -11.02
N ASP A 10 -18.01 25.05 -12.05
CA ASP A 10 -18.49 23.66 -12.10
C ASP A 10 -17.50 22.68 -11.41
N GLY A 11 -16.36 23.17 -10.90
CA GLY A 11 -15.32 22.37 -10.25
C GLY A 11 -15.81 21.45 -9.15
N PRO A 12 -16.66 21.90 -8.18
CA PRO A 12 -17.18 21.04 -7.13
C PRO A 12 -17.98 19.84 -7.64
N ASN A 13 -18.85 20.05 -8.63
CA ASN A 13 -19.66 18.98 -9.22
C ASN A 13 -18.79 17.97 -9.98
N LYS A 14 -17.82 18.46 -10.73
CA LYS A 14 -16.87 17.61 -11.45
C LYS A 14 -15.99 16.81 -10.51
N LEU A 15 -15.50 17.43 -9.44
CA LEU A 15 -14.73 16.73 -8.40
C LEU A 15 -15.53 15.57 -7.80
N ILE A 16 -16.79 15.82 -7.41
CA ILE A 16 -17.65 14.77 -6.84
C ILE A 16 -17.90 13.66 -7.86
N SER A 17 -18.15 14.01 -9.13
CA SER A 17 -18.39 13.02 -10.18
C SER A 17 -17.16 12.11 -10.40
N ILE A 18 -15.97 12.71 -10.56
CA ILE A 18 -14.71 12.00 -10.75
C ILE A 18 -14.40 11.12 -9.53
N LEU A 19 -14.58 11.67 -8.33
CA LEU A 19 -14.33 10.93 -7.09
C LEU A 19 -15.27 9.73 -6.95
N ASN A 20 -16.57 9.90 -7.24
CA ASN A 20 -17.54 8.82 -7.19
C ASN A 20 -17.22 7.71 -8.21
N GLU A 21 -16.81 8.06 -9.42
CA GLU A 21 -16.38 7.11 -10.44
C GLU A 21 -15.15 6.33 -9.96
N TYR A 22 -14.12 7.04 -9.51
CA TYR A 22 -12.89 6.47 -9.00
C TYR A 22 -13.13 5.53 -7.79
N LEU A 23 -13.83 6.02 -6.75
CA LEU A 23 -14.17 5.22 -5.58
C LEU A 23 -15.03 4.00 -5.95
N GLY A 24 -15.94 4.14 -6.92
CA GLY A 24 -16.75 3.05 -7.44
C GLY A 24 -15.90 1.96 -8.08
N ASP A 25 -14.93 2.34 -8.90
CA ASP A 25 -14.05 1.39 -9.57
C ASP A 25 -13.08 0.70 -8.60
N MET A 26 -12.50 1.44 -7.66
CA MET A 26 -11.68 0.88 -6.58
C MET A 26 -12.48 -0.11 -5.71
N SER A 27 -13.72 0.26 -5.37
CA SER A 27 -14.60 -0.59 -4.56
C SER A 27 -14.94 -1.91 -5.24
N LYS A 28 -15.08 -1.91 -6.57
CA LYS A 28 -15.31 -3.16 -7.34
C LYS A 28 -14.17 -4.16 -7.15
N ALA A 29 -12.91 -3.70 -7.08
CA ALA A 29 -11.76 -4.58 -6.85
C ALA A 29 -11.82 -5.24 -5.47
N ILE A 30 -12.24 -4.50 -4.43
CA ILE A 30 -12.42 -5.00 -3.08
C ILE A 30 -13.55 -6.04 -3.03
N LEU A 31 -14.72 -5.68 -3.54
CA LEU A 31 -15.93 -6.52 -3.47
C LEU A 31 -15.80 -7.81 -4.29
N LYS A 32 -15.12 -7.79 -5.44
CA LYS A 32 -14.85 -8.98 -6.25
C LYS A 32 -13.99 -10.02 -5.54
N ASN A 33 -13.17 -9.59 -4.59
CA ASN A 33 -12.34 -10.46 -3.75
C ASN A 33 -12.96 -10.68 -2.35
N ASN A 34 -14.28 -10.57 -2.23
CA ASN A 34 -15.03 -10.80 -1.00
C ASN A 34 -14.67 -9.87 0.17
N GLY A 35 -14.05 -8.71 -0.11
CA GLY A 35 -13.83 -7.68 0.90
C GLY A 35 -15.11 -6.92 1.23
N THR A 36 -15.18 -6.37 2.42
CA THR A 36 -16.28 -5.52 2.89
C THR A 36 -15.80 -4.09 3.01
N ILE A 37 -16.53 -3.14 2.43
CA ILE A 37 -16.24 -1.71 2.60
C ILE A 37 -16.87 -1.26 3.91
N ASP A 38 -16.05 -0.73 4.80
CA ASP A 38 -16.50 -0.12 6.05
C ASP A 38 -17.04 1.30 5.77
N LYS A 39 -16.19 2.15 5.21
CA LYS A 39 -16.54 3.56 4.95
C LYS A 39 -15.62 4.19 3.91
N TYR A 40 -16.06 5.35 3.44
CA TYR A 40 -15.23 6.31 2.73
C TYR A 40 -14.88 7.47 3.67
N GLU A 41 -13.61 7.85 3.70
CA GLU A 41 -13.10 9.00 4.46
C GLU A 41 -12.46 9.99 3.49
N GLY A 42 -13.30 10.87 2.91
CA GLY A 42 -12.89 11.73 1.81
C GLY A 42 -12.61 10.91 0.54
N ASP A 43 -11.38 10.88 0.10
CA ASP A 43 -10.87 10.09 -1.03
C ASP A 43 -10.33 8.69 -0.63
N ALA A 44 -10.32 8.39 0.66
CA ALA A 44 -9.84 7.09 1.16
C ALA A 44 -10.96 6.07 1.32
N ILE A 45 -10.62 4.79 1.09
CA ILE A 45 -11.49 3.64 1.32
C ILE A 45 -10.96 2.86 2.52
N VAL A 46 -11.81 2.66 3.52
CA VAL A 46 -11.55 1.74 4.63
C VAL A 46 -12.31 0.46 4.37
N SER A 47 -11.61 -0.67 4.33
CA SER A 47 -12.20 -1.97 4.02
C SER A 47 -11.60 -3.07 4.89
N MET A 48 -12.31 -4.20 4.99
CA MET A 48 -11.90 -5.36 5.76
C MET A 48 -12.15 -6.66 4.98
N PHE A 49 -11.37 -7.66 5.33
CA PHE A 49 -11.50 -9.03 4.83
C PHE A 49 -11.66 -9.96 6.03
N GLY A 50 -12.60 -10.92 5.96
CA GLY A 50 -12.89 -11.83 7.04
C GLY A 50 -14.09 -11.45 7.91
N ALA A 51 -14.80 -10.35 7.57
CA ALA A 51 -16.06 -9.99 8.24
C ALA A 51 -16.98 -9.20 7.29
N PRO A 52 -18.31 -9.49 7.25
CA PRO A 52 -18.90 -10.66 7.91
C PRO A 52 -18.51 -11.96 7.17
N ASP A 53 -18.22 -13.00 7.94
CA ASP A 53 -18.06 -14.36 7.41
C ASP A 53 -18.90 -15.35 8.26
N PRO A 54 -20.23 -15.32 8.10
CA PRO A 54 -21.14 -16.10 8.97
C PRO A 54 -21.01 -17.61 8.76
N ASN A 55 -20.42 -18.05 7.67
CA ASN A 55 -20.30 -19.46 7.33
C ASN A 55 -18.86 -19.98 7.42
N ASN A 56 -17.90 -19.15 7.87
CA ASN A 56 -16.47 -19.47 7.89
C ASN A 56 -15.97 -20.04 6.55
N LEU A 57 -16.33 -19.36 5.46
CA LEU A 57 -16.07 -19.83 4.08
C LEU A 57 -14.58 -19.83 3.75
N TYR A 58 -13.82 -18.97 4.39
CA TYR A 58 -12.41 -18.78 4.08
C TYR A 58 -11.54 -18.77 5.35
N THR A 59 -10.33 -19.26 5.21
CA THR A 59 -9.33 -19.23 6.28
C THR A 59 -8.68 -17.84 6.39
N PRO A 60 -8.03 -17.50 7.53
CA PRO A 60 -7.25 -16.28 7.65
C PRO A 60 -6.21 -16.09 6.53
N ASN A 61 -5.61 -17.18 6.04
CA ASN A 61 -4.63 -17.16 4.95
C ASN A 61 -5.28 -16.74 3.63
N GLN A 62 -6.47 -17.23 3.34
CA GLN A 62 -7.24 -16.85 2.15
C GLN A 62 -7.69 -15.40 2.24
N TRP A 63 -8.15 -14.93 3.39
CA TRP A 63 -8.54 -13.53 3.60
C TRP A 63 -7.35 -12.58 3.40
N ALA A 64 -6.18 -12.92 3.94
CA ALA A 64 -4.97 -12.14 3.75
C ALA A 64 -4.55 -12.11 2.26
N TYR A 65 -4.62 -13.24 1.56
CA TYR A 65 -4.34 -13.31 0.13
C TYR A 65 -5.31 -12.43 -0.68
N TYR A 66 -6.62 -12.53 -0.42
CA TYR A 66 -7.63 -11.73 -1.10
C TYR A 66 -7.47 -10.23 -0.86
N SER A 67 -7.01 -9.84 0.33
CA SER A 67 -6.71 -8.44 0.62
C SER A 67 -5.55 -7.91 -0.24
N ILE A 68 -4.48 -8.70 -0.40
CA ILE A 68 -3.34 -8.35 -1.26
C ILE A 68 -3.77 -8.35 -2.74
N GLU A 69 -4.50 -9.37 -3.19
CA GLU A 69 -4.99 -9.43 -4.55
C GLU A 69 -5.89 -8.24 -4.88
N SER A 70 -6.78 -7.85 -3.97
CA SER A 70 -7.60 -6.63 -4.13
C SER A 70 -6.73 -5.38 -4.30
N ALA A 71 -5.69 -5.23 -3.50
CA ALA A 71 -4.79 -4.08 -3.59
C ALA A 71 -4.05 -4.04 -4.95
N ILE A 72 -3.63 -5.21 -5.47
CA ILE A 72 -3.03 -5.32 -6.80
C ILE A 72 -4.05 -4.92 -7.88
N ARG A 73 -5.30 -5.42 -7.78
CA ARG A 73 -6.37 -5.05 -8.73
C ARG A 73 -6.74 -3.58 -8.66
N MET A 74 -6.76 -2.98 -7.46
CA MET A 74 -6.96 -1.54 -7.30
C MET A 74 -5.88 -0.74 -8.03
N LYS A 75 -4.62 -1.12 -7.91
CA LYS A 75 -3.53 -0.46 -8.64
C LYS A 75 -3.71 -0.55 -10.15
N GLN A 76 -4.05 -1.73 -10.68
CA GLN A 76 -4.32 -1.92 -12.11
C GLN A 76 -5.50 -1.06 -12.58
N THR A 77 -6.57 -1.03 -11.79
CA THR A 77 -7.76 -0.19 -12.07
C THR A 77 -7.42 1.29 -12.07
N GLU A 78 -6.55 1.75 -11.16
CA GLU A 78 -6.06 3.14 -11.14
C GLU A 78 -5.25 3.47 -12.40
N GLU A 79 -4.41 2.56 -12.86
CA GLU A 79 -3.65 2.74 -14.10
C GLU A 79 -4.58 2.88 -15.33
N GLU A 80 -5.66 2.10 -15.38
CA GLU A 80 -6.69 2.19 -16.42
C GLU A 80 -7.49 3.49 -16.32
N PHE A 81 -7.87 3.88 -15.10
CA PHE A 81 -8.54 5.15 -14.83
C PHE A 81 -7.68 6.33 -15.29
N ASN A 82 -6.40 6.33 -14.95
CA ASN A 82 -5.47 7.38 -15.37
C ASN A 82 -5.34 7.45 -16.90
N LYS A 83 -5.27 6.31 -17.60
CA LYS A 83 -5.22 6.27 -19.08
C LYS A 83 -6.45 6.86 -19.74
N SER A 84 -7.63 6.74 -19.12
CA SER A 84 -8.90 7.25 -19.65
C SER A 84 -9.21 8.70 -19.26
N HIS A 85 -8.52 9.24 -18.25
CA HIS A 85 -8.83 10.56 -17.68
C HIS A 85 -7.68 11.57 -17.78
N TYR A 86 -6.45 11.13 -18.04
CA TYR A 86 -5.27 11.98 -18.08
C TYR A 86 -4.51 11.85 -19.40
N PHE A 87 -4.43 12.93 -20.16
CA PHE A 87 -3.79 13.04 -21.47
C PHE A 87 -2.70 14.11 -21.43
N PRO A 88 -1.44 13.77 -21.08
CA PRO A 88 -0.38 14.77 -20.90
C PRO A 88 -0.05 15.59 -22.14
N ASN A 89 -0.25 15.02 -23.34
CA ASN A 89 0.00 15.68 -24.62
C ASN A 89 -1.23 16.42 -25.18
N GLU A 90 -2.39 16.25 -24.59
CA GLU A 90 -3.68 16.84 -24.97
C GLU A 90 -4.44 17.29 -23.71
N PRO A 91 -3.92 18.29 -22.96
CA PRO A 91 -4.47 18.65 -21.64
C PRO A 91 -5.95 19.02 -21.66
N GLU A 92 -6.43 19.55 -22.80
CA GLU A 92 -7.84 19.92 -23.00
C GLU A 92 -8.79 18.72 -23.01
N LYS A 93 -8.28 17.51 -23.25
CA LYS A 93 -9.06 16.27 -23.16
C LYS A 93 -9.03 15.66 -21.76
N SER A 94 -8.11 16.11 -20.90
CA SER A 94 -7.99 15.57 -19.56
C SER A 94 -9.15 15.97 -18.67
N THR A 95 -9.71 15.01 -17.95
CA THR A 95 -10.74 15.28 -16.92
C THR A 95 -10.14 15.39 -15.53
N ILE A 96 -8.86 15.02 -15.37
CA ILE A 96 -8.08 15.22 -14.14
C ILE A 96 -6.79 15.98 -14.48
N PRO A 97 -6.30 16.86 -13.60
CA PRO A 97 -5.13 17.71 -13.87
C PRO A 97 -3.79 16.94 -13.76
N ASN A 98 -3.79 15.83 -13.04
CA ASN A 98 -2.63 14.94 -12.88
C ASN A 98 -3.14 13.51 -12.69
N PRO A 99 -2.31 12.50 -13.01
CA PRO A 99 -2.67 11.11 -12.70
C PRO A 99 -2.87 10.93 -11.18
N LEU A 100 -3.82 10.08 -10.84
CA LEU A 100 -4.08 9.70 -9.45
C LEU A 100 -3.07 8.65 -8.99
N TYR A 101 -2.75 8.67 -7.71
CA TYR A 101 -1.81 7.75 -7.08
C TYR A 101 -2.31 7.38 -5.68
N THR A 102 -2.84 6.17 -5.56
CA THR A 102 -3.38 5.64 -4.31
C THR A 102 -2.35 4.83 -3.56
N ARG A 103 -2.14 5.15 -2.30
CA ARG A 103 -1.34 4.34 -1.39
C ARG A 103 -2.24 3.37 -0.63
N ILE A 104 -1.77 2.13 -0.45
CA ILE A 104 -2.53 1.08 0.21
C ILE A 104 -1.69 0.49 1.34
N GLY A 105 -2.25 0.48 2.55
CA GLY A 105 -1.69 -0.17 3.72
C GLY A 105 -2.54 -1.37 4.14
N LEU A 106 -1.92 -2.54 4.26
CA LEU A 106 -2.57 -3.78 4.64
C LEU A 106 -2.01 -4.32 5.94
N ASN A 107 -2.88 -4.69 6.88
CA ASN A 107 -2.48 -5.33 8.11
C ASN A 107 -3.50 -6.36 8.56
N SER A 108 -3.04 -7.52 8.99
CA SER A 108 -3.87 -8.59 9.57
C SER A 108 -3.70 -8.60 11.08
N GLY A 109 -4.82 -8.77 11.79
CA GLY A 109 -4.84 -8.83 13.25
C GLY A 109 -6.26 -8.75 13.79
N ASP A 110 -6.39 -8.93 15.09
CA ASP A 110 -7.69 -8.89 15.76
C ASP A 110 -8.34 -7.51 15.70
N ALA A 111 -9.64 -7.49 15.45
CA ALA A 111 -10.48 -6.31 15.48
C ALA A 111 -11.88 -6.65 15.99
N PHE A 112 -12.51 -5.69 16.64
CA PHE A 112 -13.95 -5.78 16.94
C PHE A 112 -14.73 -5.30 15.73
N VAL A 113 -15.63 -6.14 15.22
CA VAL A 113 -16.46 -5.81 14.06
C VAL A 113 -17.93 -5.95 14.43
N GLY A 114 -18.73 -4.95 14.10
CA GLY A 114 -20.15 -4.97 14.40
C GLY A 114 -20.85 -3.65 14.10
N LEU A 115 -22.13 -3.61 14.44
CA LEU A 115 -22.92 -2.39 14.35
C LEU A 115 -22.54 -1.44 15.48
N MET A 116 -22.04 -0.27 15.15
CA MET A 116 -21.61 0.75 16.10
C MET A 116 -22.22 2.10 15.72
N GLY A 117 -22.63 2.86 16.74
CA GLY A 117 -23.21 4.17 16.55
C GLY A 117 -24.13 4.58 17.68
N SER A 118 -25.02 5.50 17.40
CA SER A 118 -26.02 6.00 18.38
C SER A 118 -27.40 5.53 18.00
N GLN A 119 -28.12 5.03 19.02
CA GLN A 119 -29.51 4.65 18.89
C GLN A 119 -30.30 5.29 20.05
N THR A 120 -31.18 6.20 19.72
CA THR A 120 -32.08 6.89 20.65
C THR A 120 -33.49 6.94 20.05
N ASP A 121 -34.48 7.34 20.83
CA ASP A 121 -35.86 7.48 20.35
C ASP A 121 -36.02 8.46 19.18
N TYR A 122 -35.09 9.39 19.04
CA TYR A 122 -35.11 10.46 18.02
C TYR A 122 -34.08 10.30 16.90
N PHE A 123 -33.10 9.42 17.06
CA PHE A 123 -31.96 9.29 16.17
C PHE A 123 -31.41 7.86 16.16
N ASN A 124 -31.30 7.32 14.95
CA ASN A 124 -30.69 6.01 14.74
C ASN A 124 -29.66 6.09 13.61
N LYS A 125 -28.37 6.00 13.98
CA LYS A 125 -27.28 5.92 13.02
C LYS A 125 -26.31 4.83 13.48
N LEU A 126 -26.43 3.67 12.89
CA LEU A 126 -25.55 2.52 13.10
C LEU A 126 -24.78 2.25 11.80
N ASN A 127 -23.48 2.07 11.93
CA ASN A 127 -22.62 1.63 10.85
C ASN A 127 -22.04 0.26 11.21
N TYR A 128 -21.99 -0.63 10.24
CA TYR A 128 -21.21 -1.87 10.38
C TYR A 128 -19.73 -1.51 10.15
N THR A 129 -18.94 -1.52 11.19
CA THR A 129 -17.59 -0.99 11.20
C THR A 129 -16.66 -1.84 12.06
N MET A 130 -15.36 -1.56 11.94
CA MET A 130 -14.32 -2.24 12.71
C MET A 130 -13.57 -1.26 13.62
N ILE A 131 -13.19 -1.74 14.81
CA ILE A 131 -12.32 -1.02 15.75
C ILE A 131 -11.22 -1.96 16.22
N GLY A 132 -10.00 -1.48 16.20
CA GLY A 132 -8.86 -2.24 16.69
C GLY A 132 -7.53 -1.55 16.39
N ASP A 133 -6.54 -1.97 17.14
CA ASP A 133 -5.18 -1.48 16.95
C ASP A 133 -4.57 -1.95 15.63
N SER A 134 -5.03 -3.10 15.11
CA SER A 134 -4.73 -3.63 13.79
C SER A 134 -5.22 -2.71 12.67
N VAL A 135 -6.38 -2.07 12.83
CA VAL A 135 -6.95 -1.11 11.87
C VAL A 135 -6.10 0.16 11.81
N ASN A 136 -5.71 0.69 12.97
CA ASN A 136 -4.82 1.84 13.05
C ASN A 136 -3.45 1.58 12.42
N LEU A 137 -2.96 0.34 12.52
CA LEU A 137 -1.71 -0.04 11.89
C LEU A 137 -1.83 -0.01 10.35
N ALA A 138 -2.89 -0.54 9.77
CA ALA A 138 -3.12 -0.48 8.33
C ALA A 138 -3.09 0.97 7.80
N SER A 139 -3.78 1.89 8.49
CA SER A 139 -3.76 3.32 8.15
C SER A 139 -2.35 3.93 8.23
N ARG A 140 -1.55 3.54 9.24
CA ARG A 140 -0.15 3.99 9.33
C ARG A 140 0.69 3.46 8.19
N LEU A 141 0.50 2.19 7.77
CA LEU A 141 1.21 1.60 6.64
C LEU A 141 0.87 2.30 5.32
N GLU A 142 -0.38 2.76 5.15
CA GLU A 142 -0.73 3.63 4.02
C GLU A 142 0.21 4.85 3.96
N GLY A 143 0.32 5.59 5.07
CA GLY A 143 1.20 6.76 5.15
C GLY A 143 2.68 6.44 4.91
N VAL A 144 3.17 5.29 5.36
CA VAL A 144 4.57 4.84 5.21
C VAL A 144 4.94 4.61 3.74
N ASN A 145 3.99 4.29 2.86
CA ASN A 145 4.23 4.21 1.42
C ASN A 145 4.89 5.48 0.87
N LYS A 146 4.52 6.66 1.39
CA LYS A 146 5.11 7.94 0.97
C LYS A 146 6.61 8.00 1.23
N PHE A 147 7.05 7.44 2.36
CA PHE A 147 8.46 7.42 2.73
C PHE A 147 9.28 6.51 1.81
N TYR A 148 8.77 5.30 1.51
CA TYR A 148 9.47 4.34 0.67
C TYR A 148 9.20 4.51 -0.84
N LYS A 149 8.33 5.44 -1.24
CA LYS A 149 7.89 5.60 -2.64
C LYS A 149 7.27 4.32 -3.21
N THR A 150 6.45 3.68 -2.39
CA THR A 150 5.74 2.44 -2.72
C THR A 150 4.24 2.70 -2.84
N TRP A 151 3.52 1.73 -3.39
CA TRP A 151 2.07 1.78 -3.59
C TRP A 151 1.32 0.92 -2.58
N ILE A 152 1.81 -0.29 -2.34
CA ILE A 152 1.16 -1.30 -1.51
C ILE A 152 2.19 -1.78 -0.49
N LEU A 153 1.92 -1.51 0.78
CA LEU A 153 2.69 -2.03 1.90
C LEU A 153 1.82 -2.95 2.75
N CYS A 154 2.39 -4.06 3.19
CA CYS A 154 1.77 -4.89 4.21
C CYS A 154 2.75 -5.19 5.35
N SER A 155 2.17 -5.54 6.51
CA SER A 155 2.91 -6.08 7.65
C SER A 155 3.37 -7.52 7.39
N ASP A 156 4.37 -7.98 8.15
CA ASP A 156 4.79 -9.38 8.19
C ASP A 156 3.63 -10.32 8.50
N THR A 157 2.76 -9.98 9.44
CA THR A 157 1.58 -10.81 9.74
C THR A 157 0.69 -11.04 8.52
N THR A 158 0.44 -9.98 7.73
CA THR A 158 -0.35 -10.13 6.49
C THR A 158 0.41 -10.92 5.44
N TRP A 159 1.71 -10.65 5.28
CA TRP A 159 2.54 -11.36 4.32
C TRP A 159 2.62 -12.86 4.60
N ASP A 160 2.91 -13.25 5.85
CA ASP A 160 3.08 -14.64 6.25
C ASP A 160 1.77 -15.43 6.08
N LEU A 161 0.62 -14.83 6.40
CA LEU A 161 -0.67 -15.43 6.13
C LEU A 161 -0.93 -15.57 4.63
N ALA A 162 -0.75 -14.52 3.85
CA ALA A 162 -1.10 -14.51 2.43
C ALA A 162 -0.17 -15.40 1.58
N ASN A 163 1.12 -15.46 1.94
CA ASN A 163 2.13 -16.23 1.20
C ASN A 163 2.32 -17.64 1.78
N SER A 164 1.23 -18.34 2.06
CA SER A 164 1.25 -19.66 2.67
C SER A 164 0.24 -20.63 2.05
N GLY A 165 0.47 -21.93 2.22
CA GLY A 165 -0.41 -22.99 1.73
C GLY A 165 -0.56 -22.95 0.22
N GLN A 166 -1.79 -23.03 -0.28
CA GLN A 166 -2.07 -23.00 -1.73
C GLN A 166 -1.73 -21.67 -2.43
N ASN A 167 -1.45 -20.62 -1.68
CA ASN A 167 -1.11 -19.28 -2.18
C ASN A 167 0.39 -18.98 -2.08
N GLU A 168 1.16 -19.93 -1.57
CA GLU A 168 2.60 -19.79 -1.50
C GLU A 168 3.19 -19.51 -2.87
N ASP A 169 4.12 -18.57 -2.91
CA ASP A 169 4.85 -18.17 -4.11
C ASP A 169 4.03 -17.55 -5.27
N LYS A 170 2.78 -17.16 -5.04
CA LYS A 170 1.96 -16.50 -6.08
C LYS A 170 2.21 -14.99 -6.20
N ILE A 171 2.70 -14.36 -5.14
CA ILE A 171 2.86 -12.91 -5.05
C ILE A 171 4.34 -12.55 -5.20
N LEU A 172 4.65 -11.59 -6.06
CA LEU A 172 5.96 -10.94 -6.08
C LEU A 172 5.94 -9.77 -5.09
N ALA A 173 6.85 -9.84 -4.13
CA ALA A 173 7.05 -8.80 -3.14
C ALA A 173 8.52 -8.66 -2.79
N ARG A 174 8.91 -7.53 -2.23
CA ARG A 174 10.22 -7.34 -1.63
C ARG A 174 10.12 -7.01 -0.16
N LYS A 175 11.05 -7.52 0.60
CA LYS A 175 11.23 -7.20 2.00
C LYS A 175 11.87 -5.83 2.11
N LEU A 176 11.26 -4.94 2.92
CA LEU A 176 11.81 -3.64 3.26
C LEU A 176 12.36 -3.64 4.69
N ASP A 177 12.49 -2.46 5.29
CA ASP A 177 12.96 -2.32 6.66
C ASP A 177 12.00 -2.91 7.69
N LYS A 178 12.55 -3.22 8.85
CA LYS A 178 11.78 -3.24 10.09
C LYS A 178 11.57 -1.82 10.57
N VAL A 179 10.33 -1.47 10.89
CA VAL A 179 9.99 -0.12 11.33
C VAL A 179 9.28 -0.12 12.67
N ARG A 180 9.58 0.84 13.53
CA ARG A 180 8.68 1.22 14.64
C ARG A 180 7.81 2.36 14.17
N VAL A 181 6.52 2.07 14.00
CA VAL A 181 5.54 3.11 13.71
C VAL A 181 5.15 3.82 14.99
N TYR A 182 4.80 5.11 14.89
CA TYR A 182 4.40 5.92 16.04
C TYR A 182 3.36 5.21 16.91
N GLY A 183 3.60 5.16 18.23
CA GLY A 183 2.71 4.52 19.20
C GLY A 183 2.77 2.98 19.25
N LYS A 184 3.75 2.34 18.58
CA LYS A 184 4.04 0.90 18.71
C LYS A 184 5.43 0.69 19.28
N SER A 185 5.55 -0.20 20.30
CA SER A 185 6.83 -0.57 20.91
C SER A 185 7.57 -1.63 20.09
N LEU A 186 6.84 -2.58 19.52
CA LEU A 186 7.42 -3.66 18.73
C LEU A 186 7.60 -3.23 17.27
N PRO A 187 8.76 -3.50 16.68
CA PRO A 187 9.01 -3.23 15.28
C PRO A 187 8.27 -4.22 14.40
N ILE A 188 7.85 -3.76 13.22
CA ILE A 188 7.09 -4.50 12.23
C ILE A 188 7.94 -4.61 10.98
N GLN A 189 8.08 -5.81 10.43
CA GLN A 189 8.71 -6.02 9.14
C GLN A 189 7.74 -5.59 8.03
N LEU A 190 8.19 -4.75 7.12
CA LEU A 190 7.41 -4.31 5.99
C LEU A 190 7.71 -5.14 4.74
N TYR A 191 6.65 -5.39 3.97
CA TYR A 191 6.74 -5.95 2.63
C TYR A 191 6.06 -5.02 1.63
N ASN A 192 6.77 -4.68 0.56
CA ASN A 192 6.19 -3.99 -0.58
C ASN A 192 5.70 -5.00 -1.60
N ILE A 193 4.41 -4.98 -1.86
CA ILE A 193 3.76 -5.84 -2.84
C ILE A 193 3.92 -5.24 -4.23
N ILE A 194 4.39 -6.04 -5.18
CA ILE A 194 4.63 -5.63 -6.57
C ILE A 194 3.48 -6.07 -7.47
N GLY A 195 3.08 -7.33 -7.40
CA GLY A 195 2.02 -7.90 -8.22
C GLY A 195 1.90 -9.41 -8.09
N LEU A 196 1.01 -10.02 -8.88
CA LEU A 196 0.97 -11.46 -9.01
C LEU A 196 2.09 -11.92 -9.95
N LYS A 197 2.84 -12.95 -9.57
CA LYS A 197 4.04 -13.39 -10.30
C LYS A 197 3.77 -13.73 -11.77
N ASN A 198 2.60 -14.26 -12.09
CA ASN A 198 2.20 -14.59 -13.47
C ASN A 198 1.78 -13.39 -14.31
N GLU A 199 1.69 -12.19 -13.71
CA GLU A 199 1.27 -10.94 -14.38
C GLU A 199 2.39 -9.89 -14.43
N VAL A 200 3.46 -10.11 -13.67
CA VAL A 200 4.58 -9.16 -13.55
C VAL A 200 5.59 -9.38 -14.68
N SER A 201 6.16 -8.30 -15.20
CA SER A 201 7.17 -8.35 -16.27
C SER A 201 8.51 -8.92 -15.79
N SER A 202 9.33 -9.39 -16.72
CA SER A 202 10.70 -9.88 -16.44
C SER A 202 11.59 -8.80 -15.86
N GLU A 203 11.40 -7.56 -16.28
CA GLU A 203 12.16 -6.40 -15.78
C GLU A 203 11.83 -6.14 -14.28
N GLU A 204 10.57 -6.29 -13.88
CA GLU A 204 10.20 -6.16 -12.47
C GLU A 204 10.80 -7.30 -11.62
N PHE A 205 10.80 -8.54 -12.12
CA PHE A 205 11.49 -9.65 -11.44
C PHE A 205 12.98 -9.36 -11.27
N GLU A 206 13.68 -8.98 -12.34
CA GLU A 206 15.10 -8.64 -12.30
C GLU A 206 15.38 -7.53 -11.27
N LYS A 207 14.58 -6.48 -11.27
CA LYS A 207 14.67 -5.37 -10.33
C LYS A 207 14.56 -5.83 -8.87
N ILE A 208 13.57 -6.67 -8.58
CA ILE A 208 13.32 -7.18 -7.22
C ILE A 208 14.43 -8.14 -6.78
N ASP A 209 14.95 -8.99 -7.67
CA ASP A 209 16.05 -9.89 -7.36
C ASP A 209 17.34 -9.11 -7.03
N ILE A 210 17.66 -8.07 -7.81
CA ILE A 210 18.80 -7.19 -7.53
C ILE A 210 18.58 -6.46 -6.21
N PHE A 211 17.36 -5.94 -5.96
CA PHE A 211 17.02 -5.28 -4.70
C PHE A 211 17.22 -6.22 -3.50
N ASN A 212 16.74 -7.45 -3.58
CA ASN A 212 16.86 -8.44 -2.51
C ASN A 212 18.34 -8.77 -2.22
N ALA A 213 19.15 -8.92 -3.26
CA ALA A 213 20.60 -9.11 -3.12
C ALA A 213 21.27 -7.88 -2.47
N ALA A 214 20.86 -6.66 -2.86
CA ALA A 214 21.33 -5.42 -2.26
C ALA A 214 20.95 -5.32 -0.78
N TYR A 215 19.70 -5.66 -0.46
CA TYR A 215 19.19 -5.60 0.91
C TYR A 215 19.89 -6.62 1.83
N ALA A 216 20.23 -7.81 1.34
CA ALA A 216 21.04 -8.75 2.09
C ALA A 216 22.42 -8.15 2.44
N LYS A 217 23.10 -7.49 1.49
CA LYS A 217 24.37 -6.79 1.75
C LYS A 217 24.23 -5.60 2.70
N TYR A 218 23.12 -4.88 2.61
CA TYR A 218 22.79 -3.80 3.55
C TYR A 218 22.68 -4.31 5.00
N LEU A 219 22.02 -5.43 5.23
CA LEU A 219 21.92 -6.06 6.55
C LEU A 219 23.25 -6.60 7.06
N GLU A 220 24.13 -7.07 6.16
CA GLU A 220 25.51 -7.45 6.46
C GLU A 220 26.43 -6.24 6.75
N ARG A 221 25.91 -5.01 6.61
CA ARG A 221 26.65 -3.74 6.72
C ARG A 221 27.70 -3.52 5.62
N ASP A 222 27.66 -4.30 4.53
CA ASP A 222 28.48 -4.05 3.34
C ASP A 222 27.82 -2.96 2.47
N PHE A 223 27.83 -1.72 2.99
CA PHE A 223 27.15 -0.60 2.36
C PHE A 223 27.75 -0.20 1.01
N VAL A 224 29.01 -0.54 0.76
CA VAL A 224 29.65 -0.29 -0.55
C VAL A 224 29.02 -1.18 -1.62
N LYS A 225 28.88 -2.49 -1.36
CA LYS A 225 28.24 -3.40 -2.31
C LYS A 225 26.74 -3.17 -2.38
N ALA A 226 26.08 -3.00 -1.22
CA ALA A 226 24.64 -2.72 -1.17
C ALA A 226 24.28 -1.49 -2.00
N GLY A 227 24.98 -0.37 -1.82
CA GLY A 227 24.74 0.86 -2.55
C GLY A 227 24.87 0.69 -4.07
N LYS A 228 25.90 -0.03 -4.55
CA LYS A 228 26.08 -0.33 -5.98
C LYS A 228 24.93 -1.15 -6.53
N LEU A 229 24.48 -2.18 -5.82
CA LEU A 229 23.36 -3.03 -6.24
C LEU A 229 22.03 -2.27 -6.22
N PHE A 230 21.77 -1.40 -5.23
CA PHE A 230 20.58 -0.56 -5.24
C PHE A 230 20.54 0.40 -6.43
N VAL A 231 21.67 1.02 -6.78
CA VAL A 231 21.78 1.83 -8.01
C VAL A 231 21.55 0.98 -9.26
N GLN A 232 22.07 -0.25 -9.29
CA GLN A 232 21.83 -1.18 -10.39
C GLN A 232 20.34 -1.55 -10.49
N ALA A 233 19.65 -1.84 -9.39
CA ALA A 233 18.21 -2.11 -9.40
C ALA A 233 17.42 -0.93 -9.98
N ASN A 234 17.79 0.31 -9.64
CA ASN A 234 17.17 1.49 -10.23
C ASN A 234 17.49 1.68 -11.71
N SER A 235 18.58 1.12 -12.22
CA SER A 235 18.94 1.23 -13.66
C SER A 235 18.16 0.27 -14.55
N VAL A 236 17.45 -0.69 -13.99
CA VAL A 236 16.52 -1.55 -14.73
C VAL A 236 15.39 -0.69 -15.29
N LYS A 237 14.90 -1.04 -16.48
CA LYS A 237 13.83 -0.30 -17.17
C LYS A 237 12.65 0.01 -16.23
N GLY A 238 12.23 1.26 -16.24
CA GLY A 238 11.17 1.78 -15.37
C GLY A 238 11.66 2.41 -14.08
N GLY A 239 12.92 2.21 -13.70
CA GLY A 239 13.49 2.77 -12.47
C GLY A 239 12.97 2.13 -11.19
N ASP A 240 13.52 2.53 -10.05
CA ASP A 240 13.06 2.12 -8.73
C ASP A 240 13.45 3.16 -7.66
N GLU A 241 12.57 4.09 -7.38
CA GLU A 241 12.81 5.14 -6.37
C GLU A 241 13.07 4.55 -4.98
N THR A 242 12.47 3.41 -4.65
CA THR A 242 12.73 2.73 -3.38
C THR A 242 14.20 2.32 -3.25
N SER A 243 14.79 1.77 -4.32
CA SER A 243 16.22 1.44 -4.34
C SER A 243 17.11 2.67 -4.13
N LEU A 244 16.73 3.81 -4.70
CA LEU A 244 17.49 5.06 -4.49
C LEU A 244 17.49 5.51 -3.03
N ILE A 245 16.38 5.33 -2.31
CA ILE A 245 16.32 5.64 -0.87
C ILE A 245 17.33 4.81 -0.09
N PHE A 246 17.46 3.52 -0.39
CA PHE A 246 18.43 2.66 0.25
C PHE A 246 19.87 2.96 -0.19
N ALA A 247 20.09 3.32 -1.44
CA ALA A 247 21.40 3.73 -1.94
C ALA A 247 21.89 5.00 -1.23
N GLU A 248 21.05 6.01 -1.09
CA GLU A 248 21.36 7.23 -0.34
C GLU A 248 21.64 6.94 1.14
N ARG A 249 20.91 6.02 1.74
CA ARG A 249 21.15 5.60 3.12
C ARG A 249 22.50 4.88 3.26
N CYS A 250 22.88 4.02 2.31
CA CYS A 250 24.20 3.40 2.27
C CYS A 250 25.31 4.47 2.21
N LYS A 251 25.16 5.46 1.33
CA LYS A 251 26.08 6.58 1.22
C LYS A 251 26.22 7.35 2.53
N LEU A 252 25.09 7.67 3.18
CA LEU A 252 25.08 8.36 4.47
C LEU A 252 25.84 7.58 5.55
N TYR A 253 25.67 6.25 5.63
CA TYR A 253 26.37 5.42 6.61
C TYR A 253 27.88 5.29 6.32
N LEU A 254 28.30 5.35 5.06
CA LEU A 254 29.71 5.40 4.67
C LEU A 254 30.35 6.73 5.03
N GLU A 255 29.64 7.85 4.88
CA GLU A 255 30.17 9.20 5.14
C GLU A 255 30.17 9.55 6.63
N LYS A 256 29.08 9.23 7.36
CA LYS A 256 28.87 9.66 8.74
C LYS A 256 29.06 8.55 9.79
N GLY A 257 29.28 7.32 9.34
CA GLY A 257 29.26 6.15 10.21
C GLY A 257 27.86 5.66 10.53
N ILE A 258 27.81 4.46 11.05
CA ILE A 258 26.56 3.81 11.50
C ILE A 258 26.25 4.31 12.91
N PRO A 259 25.00 4.61 13.28
CA PRO A 259 24.64 4.87 14.68
C PRO A 259 25.13 3.78 15.62
N GLU A 260 25.66 4.11 16.79
CA GLU A 260 26.23 3.12 17.74
C GLU A 260 25.29 1.95 18.06
N ASN A 261 23.99 2.25 18.18
CA ASN A 261 22.95 1.27 18.48
C ASN A 261 22.13 0.87 17.23
N TRP A 262 22.75 0.86 16.06
CA TRP A 262 22.04 0.49 14.85
C TRP A 262 21.64 -1.00 14.87
N ASP A 263 20.35 -1.24 14.96
CA ASP A 263 19.71 -2.57 14.96
C ASP A 263 18.99 -2.89 13.64
N GLY A 264 19.17 -2.04 12.61
CA GLY A 264 18.48 -2.16 11.32
C GLY A 264 17.01 -1.71 11.36
N ILE A 265 16.54 -1.16 12.49
CA ILE A 265 15.16 -0.73 12.65
C ILE A 265 15.07 0.78 12.40
N ILE A 266 14.08 1.18 11.62
CA ILE A 266 13.81 2.58 11.33
C ILE A 266 12.67 3.06 12.23
N ASN A 267 12.94 4.13 13.01
CA ASN A 267 11.92 4.77 13.82
C ASN A 267 11.19 5.82 12.97
N LEU A 268 9.92 5.58 12.68
CA LEU A 268 9.07 6.54 11.96
C LEU A 268 8.37 7.43 12.99
N THR A 269 8.91 8.65 13.18
CA THR A 269 8.52 9.58 14.27
C THR A 269 7.40 10.53 13.90
N SER A 270 6.98 10.59 12.62
CA SER A 270 5.88 11.45 12.14
C SER A 270 4.69 10.62 11.61
N LYS A 271 3.48 11.21 11.79
CA LYS A 271 2.27 10.72 11.14
C LYS A 271 2.31 11.02 9.65
#